data_f59d68b14a3b2e8773b06a0d89580dff
#
_entry.id   f59d68b14a3b2e8773b06a0d89580dff
#
_cell.length_a   1.000
_cell.length_b   1.000
_cell.length_c   1.000
_cell.angle_alpha   90.00
_cell.angle_beta   90.00
_cell.angle_gamma   90.00
#
_symmetry.space_group_name_H-M   'P 1'
#
loop_
_entity.id
_entity.type
_entity.pdbx_description
1 polymer ?
#
loop_
_entity_poly.entity_id
_entity_poly.type
_entity_poly.pdbx_seq_one_letter_code
_entity_poly.pdbx_strand_id
1 'polypeptide(L)'
;CMSIGTVAAYLGFGQLISDYCLPLFAKTNNNTFAIFGVLFAIIFVLNFLMTPMAIWALVTTPLVNIGISLGMDPTAFIYALMHSAEAIILPYEYVPYLCVYAYGMLSMKDFAKMSAVRCVLYFAGFMLVLLPYWMLIGLL
;
A
#
# COMPACT_ATOMS: atom_id res chain seq x y z
N CYS A 1 -8.21 -14.90 7.44
CA CYS A 1 -7.88 -13.58 6.84
C CYS A 1 -8.71 -13.28 5.59
N MET A 2 -8.95 -14.26 4.69
CA MET A 2 -9.76 -14.02 3.49
C MET A 2 -11.22 -13.68 3.79
N SER A 3 -11.83 -14.28 4.81
CA SER A 3 -13.25 -14.03 5.18
C SER A 3 -13.50 -12.58 5.61
N ILE A 4 -12.55 -11.94 6.30
CA ILE A 4 -12.69 -10.54 6.73
C ILE A 4 -12.64 -9.61 5.52
N GLY A 5 -11.72 -9.85 4.56
CA GLY A 5 -11.65 -9.09 3.31
C GLY A 5 -12.94 -9.21 2.48
N THR A 6 -13.50 -10.40 2.40
CA THR A 6 -14.79 -10.63 1.68
C THR A 6 -15.95 -9.91 2.33
N VAL A 7 -16.06 -9.96 3.67
CA VAL A 7 -17.11 -9.26 4.43
C VAL A 7 -16.94 -7.73 4.30
N ALA A 8 -15.73 -7.23 4.38
CA ALA A 8 -15.46 -5.81 4.21
C ALA A 8 -15.77 -5.31 2.78
N ALA A 9 -15.51 -6.13 1.76
CA ALA A 9 -15.92 -5.83 0.38
C ALA A 9 -17.44 -5.80 0.25
N TYR A 10 -18.16 -6.73 0.90
CA TYR A 10 -19.62 -6.78 0.94
C TYR A 10 -20.25 -5.58 1.65
N LEU A 11 -19.59 -5.06 2.69
CA LEU A 11 -20.03 -3.89 3.45
C LEU A 11 -19.75 -2.56 2.73
N GLY A 12 -19.22 -2.58 1.51
CA GLY A 12 -18.93 -1.36 0.73
C GLY A 12 -17.72 -0.58 1.21
N PHE A 13 -16.84 -1.18 2.00
CA PHE A 13 -15.61 -0.54 2.48
C PHE A 13 -14.73 -0.06 1.34
N GLY A 14 -14.74 -0.77 0.20
CA GLY A 14 -14.05 -0.36 -1.02
C GLY A 14 -14.59 0.97 -1.60
N GLN A 15 -15.89 1.19 -1.52
CA GLN A 15 -16.51 2.46 -1.96
C GLN A 15 -16.15 3.60 -1.02
N LEU A 16 -16.17 3.37 0.29
CA LEU A 16 -15.72 4.36 1.27
C LEU A 16 -14.25 4.79 1.02
N ILE A 17 -13.37 3.83 0.78
CA ILE A 17 -11.96 4.13 0.44
C ILE A 17 -11.89 4.96 -0.85
N SER A 18 -12.66 4.59 -1.88
CA SER A 18 -12.71 5.34 -3.14
C SER A 18 -13.19 6.77 -2.92
N ASP A 19 -14.27 6.98 -2.18
CA ASP A 19 -14.86 8.29 -1.91
C ASP A 19 -13.95 9.22 -1.10
N TYR A 20 -13.15 8.66 -0.18
CA TYR A 20 -12.16 9.43 0.58
C TYR A 20 -10.85 9.67 -0.19
N CYS A 21 -10.45 8.73 -1.05
CA CYS A 21 -9.22 8.83 -1.83
C CYS A 21 -9.38 9.75 -3.04
N LEU A 22 -10.52 9.72 -3.74
CA LEU A 22 -10.78 10.55 -4.91
C LEU A 22 -10.55 12.05 -4.67
N PRO A 23 -11.09 12.70 -3.62
CA PRO A 23 -10.84 14.13 -3.37
C PRO A 23 -9.37 14.41 -2.99
N LEU A 24 -8.68 13.45 -2.37
CA LEU A 24 -7.25 13.57 -2.06
C LEU A 24 -6.41 13.53 -3.35
N PHE A 25 -6.73 12.63 -4.27
CA PHE A 25 -6.05 12.56 -5.56
C PHE A 25 -6.39 13.75 -6.47
N ALA A 26 -7.63 14.22 -6.48
CA ALA A 26 -8.05 15.41 -7.21
C ALA A 26 -7.32 16.68 -6.74
N LYS A 27 -7.04 16.80 -5.44
CA LYS A 27 -6.31 17.92 -4.85
C LYS A 27 -4.81 17.91 -5.19
N THR A 28 -4.30 16.79 -5.64
CA THR A 28 -2.87 16.59 -5.95
C THR A 28 -2.45 17.16 -7.33
N ASN A 29 -3.32 17.89 -8.00
CA ASN A 29 -3.03 18.65 -9.23
C ASN A 29 -2.44 17.82 -10.37
N ASN A 30 -2.88 16.57 -10.53
CA ASN A 30 -2.43 15.61 -11.56
C ASN A 30 -0.91 15.29 -11.52
N ASN A 31 -0.26 15.54 -10.40
CA ASN A 31 1.16 15.21 -10.24
C ASN A 31 1.29 13.72 -9.88
N THR A 32 1.76 12.91 -10.81
CA THR A 32 1.92 11.45 -10.67
C THR A 32 2.66 11.07 -9.39
N PHE A 33 3.77 11.75 -9.10
CA PHE A 33 4.54 11.49 -7.88
C PHE A 33 3.74 11.71 -6.59
N ALA A 34 2.92 12.75 -6.57
CA ALA A 34 2.11 13.06 -5.40
C ALA A 34 0.93 12.08 -5.25
N ILE A 35 0.32 11.62 -6.36
CA ILE A 35 -0.74 10.60 -6.34
C ILE A 35 -0.20 9.30 -5.74
N PHE A 36 0.93 8.82 -6.22
CA PHE A 36 1.52 7.58 -5.72
C PHE A 36 2.11 7.72 -4.31
N GLY A 37 2.59 8.92 -3.92
CA GLY A 37 3.00 9.22 -2.56
C GLY A 37 1.85 9.15 -1.56
N VAL A 38 0.73 9.75 -1.90
CA VAL A 38 -0.51 9.68 -1.09
C VAL A 38 -1.02 8.24 -1.01
N LEU A 39 -1.01 7.50 -2.13
CA LEU A 39 -1.36 6.09 -2.16
C LEU A 39 -0.51 5.28 -1.19
N PHE A 40 0.82 5.44 -1.26
CA PHE A 40 1.74 4.76 -0.35
C PHE A 40 1.43 5.09 1.12
N ALA A 41 1.19 6.36 1.45
CA ALA A 41 0.87 6.79 2.80
C ALA A 41 -0.44 6.17 3.32
N ILE A 42 -1.48 6.11 2.49
CA ILE A 42 -2.77 5.50 2.85
C ILE A 42 -2.59 4.00 3.14
N ILE A 43 -1.91 3.28 2.24
CA ILE A 43 -1.69 1.84 2.40
C ILE A 43 -0.79 1.56 3.60
N PHE A 44 0.21 2.39 3.84
CA PHE A 44 1.07 2.31 5.02
C PHE A 44 0.26 2.41 6.32
N VAL A 45 -0.68 3.34 6.41
CA VAL A 45 -1.57 3.45 7.58
C VAL A 45 -2.48 2.24 7.71
N LEU A 46 -3.01 1.73 6.59
CA LEU A 46 -3.86 0.53 6.58
C LEU A 46 -3.11 -0.73 7.04
N ASN A 47 -1.80 -0.82 6.82
CA ASN A 47 -0.97 -1.94 7.30
C ASN A 47 -0.99 -2.10 8.81
N PHE A 48 -1.15 -1.02 9.59
CA PHE A 48 -1.29 -1.11 11.05
C PHE A 48 -2.63 -1.72 11.49
N LEU A 49 -3.66 -1.65 10.64
CA LEU A 49 -5.01 -2.11 10.95
C LEU A 49 -5.30 -3.49 10.36
N MET A 50 -4.68 -3.82 9.25
CA MET A 50 -5.00 -5.01 8.46
C MET A 50 -3.72 -5.67 7.94
N THR A 51 -3.78 -6.98 7.68
CA THR A 51 -2.68 -7.70 7.04
C THR A 51 -2.56 -7.34 5.55
N PRO A 52 -1.37 -7.41 4.94
CA PRO A 52 -1.17 -7.12 3.51
C PRO A 52 -2.13 -7.88 2.58
N MET A 53 -2.41 -9.15 2.89
CA MET A 53 -3.36 -9.97 2.12
C MET A 53 -4.79 -9.41 2.17
N ALA A 54 -5.22 -8.89 3.32
CA ALA A 54 -6.53 -8.27 3.47
C ALA A 54 -6.61 -6.94 2.71
N ILE A 55 -5.53 -6.14 2.73
CA ILE A 55 -5.42 -4.89 1.98
C ILE A 55 -5.51 -5.16 0.48
N TRP A 56 -4.80 -6.15 -0.04
CA TRP A 56 -4.88 -6.52 -1.45
C TRP A 56 -6.30 -6.89 -1.86
N ALA A 57 -6.98 -7.75 -1.08
CA ALA A 57 -8.34 -8.16 -1.39
C ALA A 57 -9.35 -7.00 -1.36
N LEU A 58 -9.12 -6.00 -0.52
CA LEU A 58 -10.07 -4.92 -0.26
C LEU A 58 -9.85 -3.69 -1.14
N VAL A 59 -8.58 -3.35 -1.41
CA VAL A 59 -8.20 -2.07 -2.03
C VAL A 59 -7.96 -2.20 -3.54
N THR A 60 -7.71 -3.41 -4.06
CA THR A 60 -7.43 -3.60 -5.50
C THR A 60 -8.54 -3.08 -6.40
N THR A 61 -9.80 -3.45 -6.14
CA THR A 61 -10.93 -3.03 -6.97
C THR A 61 -11.16 -1.51 -6.96
N PRO A 62 -11.18 -0.84 -5.79
CA PRO A 62 -11.25 0.62 -5.74
C PRO A 62 -10.12 1.31 -6.48
N LEU A 63 -8.88 0.82 -6.34
CA LEU A 63 -7.73 1.43 -7.01
C LEU A 63 -7.76 1.30 -8.52
N VAL A 64 -8.20 0.15 -9.05
CA VAL A 64 -8.42 -0.02 -10.49
C VAL A 64 -9.43 1.01 -11.01
N ASN A 65 -10.54 1.19 -10.30
CA ASN A 65 -11.55 2.17 -10.67
C ASN A 65 -11.03 3.61 -10.63
N ILE A 66 -10.22 3.94 -9.63
CA ILE A 66 -9.55 5.25 -9.52
C ILE A 66 -8.57 5.45 -10.68
N GLY A 67 -7.74 4.46 -11.01
CA GLY A 67 -6.82 4.51 -12.14
C GLY A 67 -7.54 4.81 -13.45
N ILE A 68 -8.63 4.09 -13.72
CA ILE A 68 -9.47 4.32 -14.90
C ILE A 68 -10.08 5.73 -14.91
N SER A 69 -10.57 6.21 -13.77
CA SER A 69 -11.18 7.55 -13.65
C SER A 69 -10.18 8.69 -13.85
N LEU A 70 -8.90 8.46 -13.53
CA LEU A 70 -7.80 9.40 -13.75
C LEU A 70 -7.19 9.29 -15.16
N GLY A 71 -7.65 8.33 -15.97
CA GLY A 71 -7.10 8.09 -17.32
C GLY A 71 -5.69 7.48 -17.31
N MET A 72 -5.28 6.90 -16.19
CA MET A 72 -3.98 6.24 -16.01
C MET A 72 -4.13 4.73 -16.14
N ASP A 73 -3.04 4.02 -16.48
CA ASP A 73 -3.08 2.56 -16.56
C ASP A 73 -3.33 1.97 -15.14
N PRO A 74 -4.44 1.23 -14.95
CA PRO A 74 -4.75 0.62 -13.66
C PRO A 74 -3.69 -0.38 -13.18
N THR A 75 -2.86 -0.91 -14.08
CA THR A 75 -1.76 -1.82 -13.77
C THR A 75 -0.73 -1.16 -12.87
N ALA A 76 -0.44 0.13 -13.10
CA ALA A 76 0.47 0.91 -12.27
C ALA A 76 -0.03 1.01 -10.82
N PHE A 77 -1.33 1.20 -10.63
CA PHE A 77 -1.95 1.24 -9.29
C PHE A 77 -1.87 -0.10 -8.56
N ILE A 78 -2.03 -1.22 -9.28
CA ILE A 78 -1.91 -2.57 -8.71
C ILE A 78 -0.47 -2.82 -8.26
N TYR A 79 0.53 -2.49 -9.09
CA TYR A 79 1.94 -2.64 -8.71
C TYR A 79 2.32 -1.73 -7.55
N ALA A 80 1.82 -0.49 -7.53
CA ALA A 80 2.03 0.43 -6.42
C ALA A 80 1.40 -0.08 -5.12
N LEU A 81 0.19 -0.68 -5.18
CA LEU A 81 -0.46 -1.33 -4.05
C LEU A 81 0.39 -2.48 -3.50
N MET A 82 0.85 -3.37 -4.39
CA MET A 82 1.68 -4.50 -3.99
C MET A 82 2.96 -4.01 -3.28
N HIS A 83 3.62 -3.03 -3.87
CA HIS A 83 4.86 -2.48 -3.31
C HIS A 83 4.63 -1.77 -1.96
N SER A 84 3.55 -0.99 -1.84
CA SER A 84 3.22 -0.25 -0.63
C SER A 84 2.78 -1.17 0.52
N ALA A 85 2.10 -2.27 0.22
CA ALA A 85 1.65 -3.25 1.21
C ALA A 85 2.82 -4.02 1.86
N GLU A 86 4.00 -4.04 1.25
CA GLU A 86 5.22 -4.62 1.83
C GLU A 86 5.89 -3.70 2.88
N ALA A 87 5.38 -2.48 3.08
CA ALA A 87 5.88 -1.51 4.06
C ALA A 87 5.42 -1.87 5.48
N ILE A 88 5.91 -2.99 6.01
CA ILE A 88 5.57 -3.57 7.31
C ILE A 88 6.57 -3.12 8.35
N ILE A 89 6.11 -2.63 9.51
CA ILE A 89 6.95 -2.20 10.63
C ILE A 89 6.90 -3.18 11.79
N LEU A 90 5.71 -3.68 12.12
CA LEU A 90 5.51 -4.48 13.31
C LEU A 90 5.38 -5.97 12.96
N PRO A 91 5.92 -6.87 13.80
CA PRO A 91 5.93 -8.30 13.49
C PRO A 91 4.53 -8.92 13.39
N TYR A 92 3.51 -8.35 14.03
CA TYR A 92 2.15 -8.89 14.00
C TYR A 92 1.41 -8.60 12.67
N GLU A 93 1.89 -7.65 11.88
CA GLU A 93 1.28 -7.30 10.59
C GLU A 93 1.44 -8.44 9.57
N TYR A 94 2.49 -9.26 9.72
CA TYR A 94 2.81 -10.35 8.81
C TYR A 94 3.25 -11.62 9.54
N VAL A 95 2.53 -12.72 9.32
CA VAL A 95 2.72 -13.98 10.04
C VAL A 95 4.17 -14.50 10.04
N PRO A 96 4.92 -14.51 8.92
CA PRO A 96 6.32 -14.94 8.94
C PRO A 96 7.20 -14.12 9.88
N TYR A 97 6.97 -12.82 9.99
CA TYR A 97 7.71 -11.96 10.91
C TYR A 97 7.36 -12.22 12.37
N LEU A 98 6.08 -12.54 12.63
CA LEU A 98 5.66 -12.96 13.95
C LEU A 98 6.36 -14.26 14.38
N CYS A 99 6.51 -15.22 13.48
CA CYS A 99 7.25 -16.46 13.74
C CYS A 99 8.72 -16.18 14.07
N VAL A 100 9.41 -15.36 13.27
CA VAL A 100 10.81 -15.00 13.53
C VAL A 100 10.95 -14.28 14.88
N TYR A 101 10.02 -13.39 15.19
CA TYR A 101 10.00 -12.69 16.48
C TYR A 101 9.76 -13.65 17.66
N ALA A 102 8.90 -14.67 17.48
CA ALA A 102 8.58 -15.66 18.51
C ALA A 102 9.78 -16.52 18.92
N TYR A 103 10.83 -16.64 18.09
CA TYR A 103 12.08 -17.30 18.46
C TYR A 103 12.89 -16.51 19.51
N GLY A 104 12.49 -15.27 19.83
CA GLY A 104 13.08 -14.48 20.91
C GLY A 104 14.50 -13.94 20.64
N MET A 105 14.95 -14.00 19.39
CA MET A 105 16.30 -13.53 19.01
C MET A 105 16.41 -12.01 18.90
N LEU A 106 15.28 -11.31 18.73
CA LEU A 106 15.23 -9.88 18.52
C LEU A 106 14.28 -9.21 19.50
N SER A 107 14.68 -8.06 20.04
CA SER A 107 13.77 -7.24 20.82
C SER A 107 12.75 -6.54 19.90
N MET A 108 11.56 -6.22 20.42
CA MET A 108 10.53 -5.49 19.66
C MET A 108 11.07 -4.15 19.13
N LYS A 109 11.90 -3.48 19.92
CA LYS A 109 12.49 -2.18 19.53
C LYS A 109 13.47 -2.32 18.37
N ASP A 110 14.32 -3.35 18.40
CA ASP A 110 15.30 -3.57 17.34
C ASP A 110 14.62 -4.01 16.05
N PHE A 111 13.59 -4.88 16.14
CA PHE A 111 12.79 -5.28 15.01
C PHE A 111 12.10 -4.06 14.37
N ALA A 112 11.41 -3.24 15.16
CA ALA A 112 10.72 -2.05 14.67
C ALA A 112 11.68 -1.03 14.03
N LYS A 113 12.86 -0.83 14.63
CA LYS A 113 13.90 0.07 14.09
C LYS A 113 14.42 -0.42 12.74
N MET A 114 14.74 -1.71 12.63
CA MET A 114 15.21 -2.31 11.38
C MET A 114 14.13 -2.22 10.29
N SER A 115 12.89 -2.53 10.64
CA SER A 115 11.75 -2.47 9.71
C SER A 115 11.43 -1.03 9.29
N ALA A 116 11.55 -0.05 10.19
CA ALA A 116 11.37 1.36 9.86
C ALA A 116 12.41 1.85 8.83
N VAL A 117 13.69 1.48 9.02
CA VAL A 117 14.74 1.78 8.03
C VAL A 117 14.41 1.15 6.68
N ARG A 118 13.96 -0.11 6.69
CA ARG A 118 13.52 -0.79 5.47
C ARG A 118 12.38 -0.05 4.79
N CYS A 119 11.35 0.38 5.53
CA CYS A 119 10.22 1.14 4.97
C CYS A 119 10.66 2.45 4.31
N VAL A 120 11.59 3.18 4.93
CA VAL A 120 12.15 4.41 4.33
C VAL A 120 12.88 4.10 3.03
N LEU A 121 13.70 3.04 3.00
CA LEU A 121 14.39 2.62 1.78
C LEU A 121 13.41 2.15 0.69
N TYR A 122 12.35 1.44 1.07
CA TYR A 122 11.29 1.02 0.15
C TYR A 122 10.57 2.22 -0.45
N PHE A 123 10.19 3.19 0.37
CA PHE A 123 9.55 4.42 -0.11
C PHE A 123 10.47 5.23 -1.03
N ALA A 124 11.74 5.40 -0.64
CA ALA A 124 12.72 6.10 -1.46
C ALA A 124 12.96 5.37 -2.80
N GLY A 125 13.12 4.05 -2.77
CA GLY A 125 13.28 3.23 -3.98
C GLY A 125 12.05 3.29 -4.88
N PHE A 126 10.85 3.28 -4.30
CA PHE A 126 9.60 3.44 -5.04
C PHE A 126 9.54 4.79 -5.77
N MET A 127 9.79 5.88 -5.04
CA MET A 127 9.71 7.24 -5.60
C MET A 127 10.82 7.58 -6.59
N LEU A 128 12.07 7.14 -6.31
CA LEU A 128 13.25 7.55 -7.09
C LEU A 128 13.60 6.60 -8.22
N VAL A 129 13.21 5.34 -8.13
CA VAL A 129 13.58 4.32 -9.11
C VAL A 129 12.38 3.79 -9.86
N LEU A 130 11.36 3.29 -9.15
CA LEU A 130 10.22 2.62 -9.78
C LEU A 130 9.33 3.61 -10.55
N LEU A 131 8.97 4.74 -9.96
CA LEU A 131 8.11 5.71 -10.64
C LEU A 131 8.76 6.30 -11.90
N PRO A 132 10.02 6.80 -11.88
CA PRO A 132 10.67 7.25 -13.11
C PRO A 132 10.82 6.15 -14.15
N TYR A 133 11.09 4.92 -13.72
CA TYR A 133 11.16 3.77 -14.62
C TYR A 133 9.82 3.50 -15.32
N TRP A 134 8.69 3.54 -14.56
CA TRP A 134 7.36 3.36 -15.15
C TRP A 134 6.97 4.47 -16.13
N MET A 135 7.40 5.70 -15.86
CA MET A 135 7.23 6.81 -16.81
C MET A 135 8.04 6.58 -18.10
N LEU A 136 9.25 6.02 -18.00
CA LEU A 136 10.10 5.72 -19.18
C LEU A 136 9.54 4.61 -20.06
N ILE A 137 8.89 3.60 -19.48
CA ILE A 137 8.29 2.50 -20.25
C ILE A 137 6.86 2.80 -20.73
N GLY A 138 6.33 3.98 -20.40
CA GLY A 138 4.98 4.39 -20.83
C GLY A 138 3.84 3.70 -20.08
N LEU A 139 4.07 3.28 -18.83
CA LEU A 139 3.05 2.70 -17.95
C LEU A 139 2.25 3.80 -17.21
N LEU A 140 2.77 5.02 -17.15
CA LEU A 140 2.20 6.18 -16.47
C LEU A 140 2.05 7.36 -17.42
#